data_7f34c6a73ecff119028097a72796e511
#
_entry.id   7f34c6a73ecff119028097a72796e511
#
_cell.length_a   1.000
_cell.length_b   1.000
_cell.length_c   1.000
_cell.angle_alpha   90.00
_cell.angle_beta   90.00
_cell.angle_gamma   90.00
#
_symmetry.space_group_name_H-M   'P 1'
#
loop_
_entity.id
_entity.type
_entity.pdbx_description
1 polymer ?
#
loop_
_entity_poly.entity_id
_entity_poly.type
_entity_poly.pdbx_seq_one_letter_code
_entity_poly.pdbx_strand_id
1 'polypeptide(L)'
;MIRKFISRVLGRKPPGAHGEPAVLPVGKHGVRRDSISSGSRRTVETLQEHGYLAYVVGGAVRDLLAGFTPKDYDVATNATPEQVRHCFRRSRIIGRRFQIVHVLMGSETIEVTTFRGHHSEADKGTAKNTSHHNSKAHTDAQGRVLRDNVFGNQMEDAARRDFTVNALYYDPVSETIIDYHHGLADIKQKTLRMIGDPPTRYREDPVRMLRAVRLSAKLGLTIAPATARPIREMSELIGNVPPSRLFDEMLKLLTSGYAVKCVTQLRAEGLHHGLLPLLDVILEQPLGERFVMLALESTDRRVRESKPISPGFLFATLLWHEVLAKWAAIQARGERGIPALFLAMDEVLDVQAEKLAITRRIAGDIKDIWAL
;
A
#
# COMPACT_ATOMS: atom_id res chain seq x y z
N MET A 1 -44.54 16.21 -25.95
CA MET A 1 -43.25 15.95 -26.59
C MET A 1 -42.14 16.90 -26.14
N ILE A 2 -42.42 18.11 -25.73
CA ILE A 2 -41.42 19.15 -25.34
C ILE A 2 -40.70 18.81 -24.02
N ARG A 3 -41.34 18.17 -23.04
CA ARG A 3 -40.70 17.78 -21.76
C ARG A 3 -39.59 16.72 -21.86
N LYS A 4 -39.64 15.86 -22.89
CA LYS A 4 -38.58 14.86 -23.14
C LYS A 4 -37.32 15.42 -23.83
N PHE A 5 -37.44 16.58 -24.48
CA PHE A 5 -36.32 17.23 -25.17
C PHE A 5 -35.47 18.08 -24.22
N ILE A 6 -36.10 18.73 -23.23
CA ILE A 6 -35.43 19.58 -22.24
C ILE A 6 -34.58 18.76 -21.27
N SER A 7 -34.99 17.53 -20.91
CA SER A 7 -34.18 16.63 -20.04
C SER A 7 -32.91 16.11 -20.71
N ARG A 8 -32.83 16.16 -22.05
CA ARG A 8 -31.66 15.70 -22.82
C ARG A 8 -30.58 16.76 -23.01
N VAL A 9 -30.91 18.03 -22.88
CA VAL A 9 -30.00 19.17 -23.11
C VAL A 9 -29.43 19.73 -21.80
N LEU A 10 -30.16 19.59 -20.67
CA LEU A 10 -29.73 20.13 -19.36
C LEU A 10 -29.30 19.07 -18.33
N GLY A 11 -29.20 17.81 -18.72
CA GLY A 11 -29.00 16.67 -17.83
C GLY A 11 -27.58 16.07 -17.78
N ARG A 12 -26.53 16.83 -18.04
CA ARG A 12 -25.19 16.43 -17.60
C ARG A 12 -24.90 17.13 -16.27
N LYS A 13 -25.37 16.53 -15.17
CA LYS A 13 -24.79 16.80 -13.85
C LYS A 13 -23.28 16.49 -13.90
N PRO A 14 -22.42 17.37 -13.37
CA PRO A 14 -21.02 17.04 -13.20
C PRO A 14 -20.95 15.83 -12.28
N PRO A 15 -20.12 14.80 -12.57
CA PRO A 15 -19.91 13.67 -11.70
C PRO A 15 -19.14 14.16 -10.47
N GLY A 16 -19.77 14.15 -9.29
CA GLY A 16 -19.07 14.60 -8.10
C GLY A 16 -19.87 14.88 -6.85
N ALA A 17 -21.15 14.52 -6.79
CA ALA A 17 -21.88 14.53 -5.52
C ALA A 17 -22.49 13.14 -5.33
N HIS A 18 -21.96 12.36 -4.40
CA HIS A 18 -22.51 11.11 -3.84
C HIS A 18 -23.46 10.34 -4.79
N GLY A 19 -22.93 9.93 -5.95
CA GLY A 19 -23.69 9.31 -7.02
C GLY A 19 -23.54 7.80 -7.03
N GLU A 20 -24.51 7.14 -7.62
CA GLU A 20 -24.47 5.71 -7.90
C GLU A 20 -23.16 5.31 -8.60
N PRO A 21 -22.54 4.15 -8.24
CA PRO A 21 -21.31 3.72 -8.88
C PRO A 21 -21.52 3.43 -10.35
N ALA A 22 -20.49 3.63 -11.15
CA ALA A 22 -20.50 3.14 -12.52
C ALA A 22 -20.32 1.60 -12.48
N VAL A 23 -21.28 0.88 -13.04
CA VAL A 23 -21.18 -0.57 -13.26
C VAL A 23 -20.69 -0.78 -14.70
N LEU A 24 -19.47 -1.27 -14.82
CA LEU A 24 -18.75 -1.38 -16.09
C LEU A 24 -18.73 -2.84 -16.55
N PRO A 25 -19.30 -3.18 -17.71
CA PRO A 25 -19.27 -4.55 -18.24
C PRO A 25 -17.89 -4.88 -18.84
N VAL A 26 -17.60 -6.17 -19.04
CA VAL A 26 -16.34 -6.70 -19.57
C VAL A 26 -15.85 -6.00 -20.84
N GLY A 27 -16.76 -5.62 -21.75
CA GLY A 27 -16.42 -4.88 -22.97
C GLY A 27 -15.82 -3.49 -22.75
N LYS A 28 -15.93 -2.91 -21.53
CA LYS A 28 -15.35 -1.62 -21.17
C LYS A 28 -13.98 -1.72 -20.51
N HIS A 29 -13.69 -2.85 -19.84
CA HIS A 29 -12.47 -3.04 -19.03
C HIS A 29 -11.61 -4.25 -19.45
N GLY A 30 -12.15 -5.24 -20.14
CA GLY A 30 -11.40 -6.38 -20.69
C GLY A 30 -10.95 -7.44 -19.68
N VAL A 31 -11.17 -7.24 -18.39
CA VAL A 31 -10.84 -8.24 -17.35
C VAL A 31 -11.85 -9.36 -17.39
N ARG A 32 -11.37 -10.59 -17.57
CA ARG A 32 -12.21 -11.79 -17.63
C ARG A 32 -12.08 -12.61 -16.35
N ARG A 33 -13.08 -13.43 -16.08
CA ARG A 33 -13.11 -14.38 -14.97
C ARG A 33 -11.83 -15.24 -14.90
N ASP A 34 -11.32 -15.67 -16.04
CA ASP A 34 -10.14 -16.54 -16.12
C ASP A 34 -8.82 -15.81 -15.84
N SER A 35 -8.83 -14.47 -15.82
CA SER A 35 -7.69 -13.65 -15.40
C SER A 35 -7.50 -13.61 -13.88
N ILE A 36 -8.47 -14.12 -13.11
CA ILE A 36 -8.49 -14.13 -11.65
C ILE A 36 -8.04 -15.50 -11.15
N SER A 37 -7.27 -15.53 -10.06
CA SER A 37 -6.86 -16.82 -9.47
C SER A 37 -8.07 -17.67 -9.10
N SER A 38 -7.91 -18.99 -9.19
CA SER A 38 -9.00 -19.91 -8.89
C SER A 38 -9.45 -19.81 -7.43
N GLY A 39 -8.51 -19.56 -6.51
CA GLY A 39 -8.78 -19.37 -5.09
C GLY A 39 -9.62 -18.13 -4.80
N SER A 40 -9.26 -16.98 -5.37
CA SER A 40 -10.01 -15.72 -5.17
C SER A 40 -11.39 -15.78 -5.83
N ARG A 41 -11.49 -16.34 -7.03
CA ARG A 41 -12.77 -16.56 -7.71
C ARG A 41 -13.72 -17.39 -6.85
N ARG A 42 -13.26 -18.58 -6.38
CA ARG A 42 -14.07 -19.45 -5.54
C ARG A 42 -14.43 -18.82 -4.21
N THR A 43 -13.54 -18.01 -3.65
CA THR A 43 -13.83 -17.25 -2.42
C THR A 43 -14.99 -16.29 -2.61
N VAL A 44 -15.00 -15.52 -3.72
CA VAL A 44 -16.11 -14.62 -4.05
C VAL A 44 -17.41 -15.40 -4.29
N GLU A 45 -17.37 -16.44 -5.12
CA GLU A 45 -18.54 -17.29 -5.43
C GLU A 45 -19.16 -17.86 -4.15
N THR A 46 -18.34 -18.43 -3.25
CA THR A 46 -18.84 -19.00 -1.98
C THR A 46 -19.51 -17.96 -1.10
N LEU A 47 -18.93 -16.75 -0.98
CA LEU A 47 -19.56 -15.68 -0.20
C LEU A 47 -20.89 -15.23 -0.81
N GLN A 48 -20.95 -15.11 -2.14
CA GLN A 48 -22.18 -14.73 -2.85
C GLN A 48 -23.26 -15.82 -2.73
N GLU A 49 -22.90 -17.11 -2.80
CA GLU A 49 -23.81 -18.23 -2.56
C GLU A 49 -24.43 -18.23 -1.16
N HIS A 50 -23.70 -17.69 -0.15
CA HIS A 50 -24.22 -17.46 1.20
C HIS A 50 -24.99 -16.14 1.36
N GLY A 51 -25.25 -15.42 0.27
CA GLY A 51 -26.03 -14.18 0.27
C GLY A 51 -25.25 -12.92 0.63
N TYR A 52 -23.93 -12.97 0.67
CA TYR A 52 -23.09 -11.81 0.92
C TYR A 52 -22.65 -11.15 -0.38
N LEU A 53 -22.46 -9.83 -0.34
CA LEU A 53 -21.72 -9.12 -1.38
C LEU A 53 -20.23 -9.49 -1.27
N ALA A 54 -19.59 -9.81 -2.37
CA ALA A 54 -18.15 -10.09 -2.39
C ALA A 54 -17.54 -9.72 -3.75
N TYR A 55 -16.35 -9.15 -3.71
CA TYR A 55 -15.64 -8.64 -4.90
C TYR A 55 -14.14 -8.83 -4.75
N VAL A 56 -13.45 -9.11 -5.84
CA VAL A 56 -11.99 -8.93 -5.91
C VAL A 56 -11.72 -7.43 -5.96
N VAL A 57 -10.72 -6.95 -5.20
CA VAL A 57 -10.53 -5.50 -5.01
C VAL A 57 -9.07 -5.04 -5.09
N GLY A 58 -8.88 -3.75 -5.17
CA GLY A 58 -7.61 -3.08 -4.91
C GLY A 58 -6.52 -3.36 -5.94
N GLY A 59 -5.36 -3.79 -5.44
CA GLY A 59 -4.16 -3.98 -6.24
C GLY A 59 -4.30 -4.95 -7.38
N ALA A 60 -5.02 -6.06 -7.18
CA ALA A 60 -5.22 -7.07 -8.20
C ALA A 60 -6.01 -6.54 -9.40
N VAL A 61 -7.14 -5.87 -9.15
CA VAL A 61 -7.98 -5.30 -10.22
C VAL A 61 -7.22 -4.23 -10.99
N ARG A 62 -6.53 -3.34 -10.28
CA ARG A 62 -5.67 -2.31 -10.89
C ARG A 62 -4.58 -2.93 -11.77
N ASP A 63 -3.84 -3.91 -11.25
CA ASP A 63 -2.72 -4.52 -11.96
C ASP A 63 -3.22 -5.22 -13.23
N LEU A 64 -4.32 -5.97 -13.18
CA LEU A 64 -4.95 -6.57 -14.37
C LEU A 64 -5.34 -5.52 -15.41
N LEU A 65 -5.96 -4.41 -14.99
CA LEU A 65 -6.35 -3.33 -15.89
C LEU A 65 -5.14 -2.59 -16.50
N ALA A 66 -4.03 -2.58 -15.80
CA ALA A 66 -2.76 -2.02 -16.26
C ALA A 66 -1.91 -3.01 -17.08
N GLY A 67 -2.39 -4.26 -17.30
CA GLY A 67 -1.71 -5.29 -18.07
C GLY A 67 -0.63 -6.06 -17.30
N PHE A 68 -0.66 -6.00 -15.97
CA PHE A 68 0.25 -6.76 -15.09
C PHE A 68 -0.44 -8.01 -14.53
N THR A 69 0.34 -9.04 -14.23
CA THR A 69 -0.15 -10.21 -13.49
C THR A 69 -0.08 -9.92 -11.99
N PRO A 70 -1.22 -9.94 -11.26
CA PRO A 70 -1.23 -9.77 -9.82
C PRO A 70 -0.49 -10.91 -9.11
N LYS A 71 0.20 -10.56 -8.01
CA LYS A 71 0.83 -11.57 -7.13
C LYS A 71 -0.14 -12.09 -6.08
N ASP A 72 -0.96 -11.18 -5.54
CA ASP A 72 -1.89 -11.45 -4.45
C ASP A 72 -3.28 -10.92 -4.83
N TYR A 73 -4.31 -11.56 -4.31
CA TYR A 73 -5.70 -11.17 -4.53
C TYR A 73 -6.39 -10.92 -3.20
N ASP A 74 -6.99 -9.75 -3.07
CA ASP A 74 -7.81 -9.35 -1.93
C ASP A 74 -9.28 -9.42 -2.30
N VAL A 75 -10.11 -9.86 -1.35
CA VAL A 75 -11.56 -9.87 -1.47
C VAL A 75 -12.16 -8.94 -0.43
N ALA A 76 -13.11 -8.10 -0.84
CA ALA A 76 -13.90 -7.28 0.06
C ALA A 76 -15.36 -7.75 0.05
N THR A 77 -15.99 -7.76 1.24
CA THR A 77 -17.36 -8.29 1.44
C THR A 77 -18.11 -7.48 2.48
N ASN A 78 -19.45 -7.59 2.50
CA ASN A 78 -20.27 -7.11 3.60
C ASN A 78 -20.41 -8.13 4.74
N ALA A 79 -19.89 -9.35 4.59
CA ALA A 79 -19.84 -10.34 5.67
C ALA A 79 -18.85 -9.90 6.76
N THR A 80 -19.22 -10.08 8.05
CA THR A 80 -18.28 -9.86 9.16
C THR A 80 -17.17 -10.93 9.16
N PRO A 81 -16.04 -10.69 9.86
CA PRO A 81 -14.97 -11.69 9.93
C PRO A 81 -15.45 -13.06 10.44
N GLU A 82 -16.38 -13.08 11.39
CA GLU A 82 -16.97 -14.29 11.95
C GLU A 82 -17.84 -15.02 10.91
N GLN A 83 -18.62 -14.26 10.12
CA GLN A 83 -19.45 -14.81 9.03
C GLN A 83 -18.57 -15.39 7.92
N VAL A 84 -17.51 -14.69 7.53
CA VAL A 84 -16.51 -15.23 6.56
C VAL A 84 -15.91 -16.53 7.11
N ARG A 85 -15.50 -16.56 8.37
CA ARG A 85 -14.97 -17.77 8.99
C ARG A 85 -15.97 -18.92 9.02
N HIS A 86 -17.26 -18.63 9.14
CA HIS A 86 -18.33 -19.64 9.07
C HIS A 86 -18.46 -20.25 7.67
N CYS A 87 -18.30 -19.44 6.61
CA CYS A 87 -18.35 -19.92 5.22
C CYS A 87 -17.14 -20.79 4.84
N PHE A 88 -15.99 -20.63 5.53
CA PHE A 88 -14.75 -21.32 5.15
C PHE A 88 -14.13 -22.08 6.31
N ARG A 89 -14.15 -23.41 6.24
CA ARG A 89 -13.55 -24.30 7.28
C ARG A 89 -12.04 -24.06 7.47
N ARG A 90 -11.32 -23.71 6.39
CA ARG A 90 -9.87 -23.44 6.40
C ARG A 90 -9.63 -21.93 6.35
N SER A 91 -10.01 -21.25 7.45
CA SER A 91 -9.82 -19.82 7.56
C SER A 91 -9.39 -19.40 8.95
N ARG A 92 -8.74 -18.23 9.04
CA ARG A 92 -8.24 -17.67 10.31
C ARG A 92 -8.40 -16.16 10.31
N ILE A 93 -9.02 -15.63 11.38
CA ILE A 93 -9.07 -14.18 11.62
C ILE A 93 -7.71 -13.74 12.15
N ILE A 94 -7.12 -12.72 11.53
CA ILE A 94 -5.85 -12.12 11.93
C ILE A 94 -6.00 -10.61 12.10
N GLY A 95 -5.05 -10.03 12.86
CA GLY A 95 -5.04 -8.60 13.14
C GLY A 95 -5.88 -8.21 14.37
N ARG A 96 -5.28 -7.38 15.25
CA ARG A 96 -5.97 -6.82 16.43
C ARG A 96 -6.61 -5.46 16.12
N ARG A 97 -5.92 -4.63 15.34
CA ARG A 97 -6.36 -3.29 14.97
C ARG A 97 -7.33 -3.32 13.80
N PHE A 98 -7.01 -4.13 12.79
CA PHE A 98 -7.80 -4.35 11.59
C PHE A 98 -7.96 -5.85 11.43
N GLN A 99 -9.18 -6.34 11.61
CA GLN A 99 -9.45 -7.74 11.43
C GLN A 99 -9.60 -8.05 9.94
N ILE A 100 -8.83 -9.02 9.47
CA ILE A 100 -8.92 -9.62 8.15
C ILE A 100 -9.01 -11.13 8.30
N VAL A 101 -9.59 -11.80 7.33
CA VAL A 101 -9.70 -13.25 7.33
C VAL A 101 -8.81 -13.83 6.25
N HIS A 102 -7.83 -14.63 6.63
CA HIS A 102 -7.07 -15.44 5.70
C HIS A 102 -7.86 -16.70 5.38
N VAL A 103 -8.28 -16.86 4.14
CA VAL A 103 -8.97 -18.04 3.61
C VAL A 103 -7.97 -18.87 2.80
N LEU A 104 -7.77 -20.13 3.19
CA LEU A 104 -6.83 -21.04 2.53
C LEU A 104 -7.56 -21.83 1.43
N MET A 105 -7.24 -21.50 0.17
CA MET A 105 -7.81 -22.12 -1.03
C MET A 105 -6.73 -22.89 -1.80
N GLY A 106 -6.60 -24.19 -1.49
CA GLY A 106 -5.49 -24.99 -2.02
C GLY A 106 -4.15 -24.51 -1.47
N SER A 107 -3.26 -24.05 -2.34
CA SER A 107 -1.97 -23.43 -2.01
C SER A 107 -2.06 -21.90 -1.87
N GLU A 108 -3.19 -21.31 -2.23
CA GLU A 108 -3.38 -19.85 -2.15
C GLU A 108 -3.93 -19.44 -0.79
N THR A 109 -3.49 -18.28 -0.30
CA THR A 109 -4.11 -17.60 0.83
C THR A 109 -4.78 -16.33 0.33
N ILE A 110 -6.10 -16.25 0.47
CA ILE A 110 -6.90 -15.10 0.06
C ILE A 110 -7.19 -14.24 1.28
N GLU A 111 -6.84 -12.96 1.21
CA GLU A 111 -7.19 -12.00 2.24
C GLU A 111 -8.60 -11.49 2.02
N VAL A 112 -9.49 -11.75 2.99
CA VAL A 112 -10.88 -11.29 2.94
C VAL A 112 -11.09 -10.20 3.99
N THR A 113 -11.56 -9.03 3.54
CA THR A 113 -11.83 -7.87 4.39
C THR A 113 -13.31 -7.52 4.37
N THR A 114 -13.87 -7.18 5.53
CA THR A 114 -15.21 -6.60 5.61
C THR A 114 -15.18 -5.15 5.14
N PHE A 115 -16.21 -4.69 4.41
CA PHE A 115 -16.35 -3.28 4.05
C PHE A 115 -16.27 -2.39 5.27
N ARG A 116 -15.50 -1.32 5.19
CA ARG A 116 -15.25 -0.40 6.30
C ARG A 116 -15.94 0.93 6.08
N GLY A 117 -16.55 1.44 7.17
CA GLY A 117 -17.21 2.74 7.17
C GLY A 117 -16.29 3.91 7.49
N HIS A 118 -16.77 5.12 7.25
CA HIS A 118 -16.16 6.37 7.69
C HIS A 118 -16.54 6.68 9.13
N HIS A 119 -15.61 7.25 9.90
CA HIS A 119 -15.92 7.94 11.13
C HIS A 119 -16.38 9.37 10.79
N SER A 120 -17.66 9.68 10.89
CA SER A 120 -18.11 11.05 10.97
C SER A 120 -17.99 11.52 12.42
N GLU A 121 -17.31 12.64 12.66
CA GLU A 121 -17.31 13.30 13.98
C GLU A 121 -18.70 13.78 14.43
N ALA A 122 -19.70 13.66 13.56
CA ALA A 122 -21.08 14.10 13.79
C ALA A 122 -21.86 13.22 14.79
N ASP A 123 -21.37 12.03 15.17
CA ASP A 123 -22.11 11.12 16.06
C ASP A 123 -21.79 11.30 17.56
N LYS A 124 -21.23 12.45 17.98
CA LYS A 124 -21.03 12.78 19.39
C LYS A 124 -22.31 13.13 20.14
N GLY A 125 -23.48 13.10 19.53
CA GLY A 125 -24.67 13.68 20.13
C GLY A 125 -26.00 12.99 19.91
N THR A 126 -26.14 11.65 19.93
CA THR A 126 -27.47 11.04 20.23
C THR A 126 -27.30 9.52 20.43
N ALA A 127 -27.02 9.12 21.65
CA ALA A 127 -27.14 7.72 22.06
C ALA A 127 -28.61 7.42 22.34
N LYS A 128 -29.30 6.73 21.42
CA LYS A 128 -30.49 5.93 21.76
C LYS A 128 -30.41 4.57 21.08
N ASN A 129 -30.21 3.58 21.93
CA ASN A 129 -30.50 2.15 21.82
C ASN A 129 -30.80 1.57 20.43
N THR A 130 -29.81 0.91 19.83
CA THR A 130 -30.03 -0.35 19.12
C THR A 130 -28.79 -1.24 19.32
N SER A 131 -29.05 -2.41 19.88
CA SER A 131 -28.08 -3.45 20.23
C SER A 131 -27.52 -4.12 18.95
N HIS A 132 -26.36 -3.69 18.48
CA HIS A 132 -25.46 -4.49 17.67
C HIS A 132 -24.03 -4.05 17.99
N HIS A 133 -23.13 -5.00 18.12
CA HIS A 133 -21.72 -4.84 18.51
C HIS A 133 -20.96 -3.86 17.58
N ASN A 134 -21.08 -2.57 17.81
CA ASN A 134 -20.27 -1.52 17.20
C ASN A 134 -19.04 -1.29 18.08
N SER A 135 -17.91 -1.88 17.71
CA SER A 135 -16.62 -1.52 18.28
C SER A 135 -16.26 -0.10 17.84
N LYS A 136 -16.32 0.84 18.79
CA LYS A 136 -15.93 2.25 18.57
C LYS A 136 -14.47 2.33 18.16
N ALA A 137 -14.17 3.11 17.13
CA ALA A 137 -12.79 3.47 16.85
C ALA A 137 -12.23 4.35 17.96
N HIS A 138 -10.96 4.11 18.27
CA HIS A 138 -10.18 4.95 19.16
C HIS A 138 -9.14 5.70 18.34
N THR A 139 -9.13 7.02 18.45
CA THR A 139 -8.08 7.89 17.90
C THR A 139 -7.16 8.35 19.03
N ASP A 140 -5.86 8.53 18.73
CA ASP A 140 -4.94 9.18 19.67
C ASP A 140 -5.10 10.72 19.63
N ALA A 141 -4.36 11.40 20.52
CA ALA A 141 -4.39 12.86 20.64
C ALA A 141 -3.94 13.59 19.34
N GLN A 142 -3.29 12.88 18.40
CA GLN A 142 -2.83 13.38 17.11
C GLN A 142 -3.78 13.02 15.96
N GLY A 143 -4.98 12.49 16.26
CA GLY A 143 -5.99 12.11 15.26
C GLY A 143 -5.74 10.77 14.55
N ARG A 144 -4.77 9.96 15.01
CA ARG A 144 -4.49 8.65 14.41
C ARG A 144 -5.48 7.60 14.90
N VAL A 145 -6.06 6.85 13.98
CA VAL A 145 -7.00 5.78 14.29
C VAL A 145 -6.28 4.60 14.93
N LEU A 146 -6.58 4.30 16.20
CA LEU A 146 -5.99 3.19 16.95
C LEU A 146 -6.75 1.88 16.75
N ARG A 147 -8.06 1.91 16.52
CA ARG A 147 -8.92 0.78 16.16
C ARG A 147 -9.88 1.20 15.08
N ASP A 148 -10.02 0.42 14.01
CA ASP A 148 -10.87 0.72 12.86
C ASP A 148 -11.60 -0.56 12.42
N ASN A 149 -12.44 -1.08 13.31
CA ASN A 149 -13.37 -2.16 13.00
C ASN A 149 -14.80 -1.62 12.83
N VAL A 150 -14.92 -0.40 12.28
CA VAL A 150 -16.21 0.14 11.89
C VAL A 150 -16.55 -0.39 10.52
N PHE A 151 -17.56 -1.25 10.50
CA PHE A 151 -18.06 -1.80 9.25
C PHE A 151 -18.99 -0.79 8.56
N GLY A 152 -18.95 -0.77 7.25
CA GLY A 152 -19.72 0.12 6.40
C GLY A 152 -20.25 -0.57 5.17
N ASN A 153 -20.76 0.23 4.26
CA ASN A 153 -21.17 -0.24 2.95
C ASN A 153 -20.02 -0.14 1.93
N GLN A 154 -20.23 -0.67 0.73
CA GLN A 154 -19.22 -0.68 -0.34
C GLN A 154 -18.77 0.72 -0.76
N MET A 155 -19.68 1.70 -0.79
CA MET A 155 -19.38 3.09 -1.15
C MET A 155 -18.44 3.73 -0.11
N GLU A 156 -18.71 3.50 1.17
CA GLU A 156 -17.87 3.98 2.27
C GLU A 156 -16.48 3.33 2.24
N ASP A 157 -16.41 2.01 1.95
CA ASP A 157 -15.15 1.31 1.79
C ASP A 157 -14.34 1.88 0.60
N ALA A 158 -15.00 2.20 -0.51
CA ALA A 158 -14.36 2.83 -1.66
C ALA A 158 -13.82 4.23 -1.33
N ALA A 159 -14.59 5.04 -0.60
CA ALA A 159 -14.22 6.41 -0.23
C ALA A 159 -13.01 6.49 0.73
N ARG A 160 -12.78 5.44 1.54
CA ARG A 160 -11.62 5.36 2.45
C ARG A 160 -10.33 4.96 1.79
N ARG A 161 -10.37 4.36 0.60
CA ARG A 161 -9.16 3.92 -0.11
C ARG A 161 -8.28 5.12 -0.44
N ASP A 162 -7.02 4.84 -0.75
CA ASP A 162 -6.03 5.89 -1.01
C ASP A 162 -6.20 6.54 -2.39
N PHE A 163 -6.17 5.74 -3.45
CA PHE A 163 -6.18 6.22 -4.83
C PHE A 163 -7.35 5.63 -5.62
N THR A 164 -7.87 6.39 -6.58
CA THR A 164 -8.98 5.99 -7.45
C THR A 164 -8.72 4.65 -8.13
N VAL A 165 -7.51 4.43 -8.59
CA VAL A 165 -7.07 3.20 -9.25
C VAL A 165 -7.10 1.96 -8.34
N ASN A 166 -7.12 2.15 -7.01
CA ASN A 166 -7.21 1.07 -6.01
C ASN A 166 -8.63 0.87 -5.47
N ALA A 167 -9.61 1.69 -5.91
CA ALA A 167 -10.99 1.65 -5.44
C ALA A 167 -11.94 1.02 -6.47
N LEU A 168 -11.47 -0.03 -7.11
CA LEU A 168 -12.21 -0.81 -8.11
C LEU A 168 -12.59 -2.16 -7.53
N TYR A 169 -13.85 -2.57 -7.76
CA TYR A 169 -14.42 -3.82 -7.25
C TYR A 169 -14.85 -4.68 -8.42
N TYR A 170 -14.18 -5.82 -8.61
CA TYR A 170 -14.48 -6.74 -9.69
C TYR A 170 -15.32 -7.91 -9.19
N ASP A 171 -16.45 -8.14 -9.84
CA ASP A 171 -17.29 -9.31 -9.65
C ASP A 171 -16.97 -10.36 -10.73
N PRO A 172 -16.36 -11.50 -10.38
CA PRO A 172 -16.03 -12.53 -11.34
C PRO A 172 -17.26 -13.33 -11.84
N VAL A 173 -18.41 -13.23 -11.18
CA VAL A 173 -19.64 -13.94 -11.58
C VAL A 173 -20.33 -13.18 -12.71
N SER A 174 -20.52 -11.88 -12.56
CA SER A 174 -21.11 -11.02 -13.59
C SER A 174 -20.07 -10.42 -14.56
N GLU A 175 -18.79 -10.60 -14.32
CA GLU A 175 -17.67 -10.00 -15.06
C GLU A 175 -17.81 -8.47 -15.15
N THR A 176 -18.24 -7.83 -14.06
CA THR A 176 -18.41 -6.38 -14.00
C THR A 176 -17.45 -5.73 -13.02
N ILE A 177 -17.07 -4.47 -13.28
CA ILE A 177 -16.34 -3.63 -12.33
C ILE A 177 -17.27 -2.54 -11.80
N ILE A 178 -17.29 -2.39 -10.48
CA ILE A 178 -17.98 -1.31 -9.78
C ILE A 178 -16.95 -0.23 -9.47
N ASP A 179 -17.17 0.98 -9.98
CA ASP A 179 -16.25 2.11 -9.89
C ASP A 179 -16.95 3.35 -9.34
N TYR A 180 -16.63 3.73 -8.10
CA TYR A 180 -17.19 4.90 -7.41
C TYR A 180 -16.42 6.19 -7.70
N HIS A 181 -15.14 6.09 -8.11
CA HIS A 181 -14.21 7.22 -8.15
C HIS A 181 -13.52 7.42 -9.51
N HIS A 182 -14.07 6.84 -10.58
CA HIS A 182 -13.51 6.92 -11.94
C HIS A 182 -12.11 6.33 -12.10
N GLY A 183 -11.76 5.31 -11.27
CA GLY A 183 -10.45 4.66 -11.29
C GLY A 183 -10.09 4.04 -12.62
N LEU A 184 -11.06 3.47 -13.36
CA LEU A 184 -10.82 2.95 -14.71
C LEU A 184 -10.41 4.04 -15.70
N ALA A 185 -11.03 5.21 -15.62
CA ALA A 185 -10.65 6.35 -16.45
C ALA A 185 -9.25 6.85 -16.12
N ASP A 186 -8.91 6.93 -14.83
CA ASP A 186 -7.57 7.33 -14.38
C ASP A 186 -6.49 6.33 -14.82
N ILE A 187 -6.74 5.01 -14.79
CA ILE A 187 -5.81 4.00 -15.34
C ILE A 187 -5.59 4.23 -16.84
N LYS A 188 -6.65 4.42 -17.62
CA LYS A 188 -6.56 4.67 -19.07
C LYS A 188 -5.81 5.97 -19.39
N GLN A 189 -5.97 7.01 -18.56
CA GLN A 189 -5.28 8.28 -18.68
C GLN A 189 -3.88 8.27 -18.05
N LYS A 190 -3.44 7.13 -17.52
CA LYS A 190 -2.16 6.99 -16.79
C LYS A 190 -2.02 8.02 -15.66
N THR A 191 -3.08 8.26 -14.92
CA THR A 191 -3.13 9.24 -13.84
C THR A 191 -3.27 8.54 -12.48
N LEU A 192 -2.49 8.96 -11.49
CA LEU A 192 -2.63 8.55 -10.10
C LEU A 192 -3.27 9.68 -9.30
N ARG A 193 -4.50 9.47 -8.86
CA ARG A 193 -5.32 10.46 -8.16
C ARG A 193 -5.70 9.98 -6.76
N MET A 194 -5.50 10.84 -5.75
CA MET A 194 -5.99 10.62 -4.38
C MET A 194 -7.51 10.72 -4.34
N ILE A 195 -8.14 9.86 -3.54
CA ILE A 195 -9.57 9.98 -3.21
C ILE A 195 -9.72 10.95 -2.03
N GLY A 196 -10.63 11.92 -2.17
CA GLY A 196 -10.84 12.97 -1.18
C GLY A 196 -9.84 14.12 -1.29
N ASP A 197 -9.72 14.92 -0.23
CA ASP A 197 -8.81 16.07 -0.16
C ASP A 197 -7.37 15.61 0.15
N PRO A 198 -6.41 15.76 -0.76
CA PRO A 198 -5.07 15.20 -0.58
C PRO A 198 -4.34 15.69 0.68
N PRO A 199 -4.34 16.99 1.06
CA PRO A 199 -3.73 17.44 2.30
C PRO A 199 -4.30 16.74 3.55
N THR A 200 -5.61 16.60 3.63
CA THR A 200 -6.29 15.89 4.74
C THR A 200 -5.90 14.42 4.75
N ARG A 201 -5.91 13.77 3.60
CA ARG A 201 -5.56 12.36 3.46
C ARG A 201 -4.11 12.05 3.82
N TYR A 202 -3.19 12.96 3.54
CA TYR A 202 -1.78 12.82 3.95
C TYR A 202 -1.57 13.04 5.45
N ARG A 203 -2.33 13.94 6.09
CA ARG A 203 -2.31 14.07 7.56
C ARG A 203 -2.84 12.82 8.26
N GLU A 204 -3.91 12.22 7.74
CA GLU A 204 -4.47 10.97 8.27
C GLU A 204 -3.46 9.81 8.20
N ASP A 205 -2.73 9.70 7.09
CA ASP A 205 -1.76 8.64 6.86
C ASP A 205 -0.65 9.10 5.90
N PRO A 206 0.48 9.61 6.45
CA PRO A 206 1.59 10.10 5.64
C PRO A 206 2.24 9.05 4.73
N VAL A 207 2.10 7.74 5.05
CA VAL A 207 2.60 6.64 4.20
C VAL A 207 1.99 6.69 2.79
N ARG A 208 0.84 7.33 2.62
CA ARG A 208 0.22 7.52 1.30
C ARG A 208 1.11 8.31 0.33
N MET A 209 1.99 9.20 0.82
CA MET A 209 2.97 9.91 -0.01
C MET A 209 3.96 8.93 -0.65
N LEU A 210 4.49 7.99 0.14
CA LEU A 210 5.39 6.95 -0.35
C LEU A 210 4.68 6.00 -1.32
N ARG A 211 3.45 5.64 -1.00
CA ARG A 211 2.62 4.81 -1.86
C ARG A 211 2.33 5.50 -3.20
N ALA A 212 2.12 6.83 -3.22
CA ALA A 212 1.94 7.59 -4.45
C ALA A 212 3.17 7.48 -5.35
N VAL A 213 4.36 7.71 -4.79
CA VAL A 213 5.62 7.59 -5.53
C VAL A 213 5.84 6.16 -6.05
N ARG A 214 5.67 5.15 -5.20
CA ARG A 214 5.85 3.76 -5.58
C ARG A 214 4.89 3.32 -6.69
N LEU A 215 3.61 3.66 -6.57
CA LEU A 215 2.61 3.29 -7.58
C LEU A 215 2.82 4.03 -8.89
N SER A 216 3.14 5.32 -8.83
CA SER A 216 3.50 6.11 -10.01
C SER A 216 4.67 5.48 -10.76
N ALA A 217 5.76 5.17 -10.07
CA ALA A 217 6.95 4.57 -10.67
C ALA A 217 6.69 3.17 -11.24
N LYS A 218 6.01 2.29 -10.45
CA LYS A 218 5.70 0.90 -10.86
C LYS A 218 4.77 0.83 -12.06
N LEU A 219 3.73 1.65 -12.08
CA LEU A 219 2.66 1.57 -13.09
C LEU A 219 2.84 2.55 -14.24
N GLY A 220 3.87 3.40 -14.19
CA GLY A 220 4.07 4.46 -15.18
C GLY A 220 2.94 5.50 -15.20
N LEU A 221 2.35 5.79 -14.02
CA LEU A 221 1.29 6.76 -13.86
C LEU A 221 1.86 8.13 -13.47
N THR A 222 1.30 9.20 -14.01
CA THR A 222 1.59 10.56 -13.56
C THR A 222 0.74 10.91 -12.35
N ILE A 223 1.35 11.37 -11.26
CA ILE A 223 0.61 11.82 -10.09
C ILE A 223 -0.17 13.09 -10.46
N ALA A 224 -1.49 13.09 -10.25
CA ALA A 224 -2.33 14.25 -10.54
C ALA A 224 -1.83 15.50 -9.77
N PRO A 225 -1.82 16.71 -10.37
CA PRO A 225 -1.26 17.90 -9.75
C PRO A 225 -1.78 18.19 -8.34
N ALA A 226 -3.09 18.03 -8.11
CA ALA A 226 -3.69 18.21 -6.78
C ALA A 226 -3.19 17.17 -5.76
N THR A 227 -2.81 15.97 -6.21
CA THR A 227 -2.26 14.91 -5.38
C THR A 227 -0.75 15.10 -5.14
N ALA A 228 -0.01 15.58 -6.14
CA ALA A 228 1.44 15.76 -6.09
C ALA A 228 1.86 16.97 -5.23
N ARG A 229 1.18 18.12 -5.42
CA ARG A 229 1.57 19.39 -4.78
C ARG A 229 1.75 19.27 -3.26
N PRO A 230 0.82 18.69 -2.48
CA PRO A 230 0.97 18.60 -1.03
C PRO A 230 2.09 17.66 -0.58
N ILE A 231 2.57 16.73 -1.43
CA ILE A 231 3.63 15.79 -1.06
C ILE A 231 4.87 16.52 -0.58
N ARG A 232 5.35 17.48 -1.37
CA ARG A 232 6.54 18.27 -1.03
C ARG A 232 6.33 19.16 0.18
N GLU A 233 5.15 19.79 0.26
CA GLU A 233 4.79 20.72 1.35
C GLU A 233 4.65 20.00 2.71
N MET A 234 4.37 18.70 2.69
CA MET A 234 4.03 17.90 3.87
C MET A 234 5.02 16.75 4.12
N SER A 235 6.15 16.72 3.44
CA SER A 235 7.15 15.65 3.52
C SER A 235 7.62 15.35 4.95
N GLU A 236 7.70 16.37 5.82
CA GLU A 236 8.07 16.24 7.23
C GLU A 236 7.15 15.29 8.02
N LEU A 237 5.88 15.13 7.60
CA LEU A 237 4.94 14.21 8.27
C LEU A 237 5.39 12.75 8.22
N ILE A 238 6.30 12.40 7.32
CA ILE A 238 6.87 11.04 7.25
C ILE A 238 7.57 10.68 8.57
N GLY A 239 8.19 11.64 9.24
CA GLY A 239 8.82 11.44 10.56
C GLY A 239 7.84 10.96 11.65
N ASN A 240 6.54 11.15 11.47
CA ASN A 240 5.49 10.70 12.40
C ASN A 240 4.98 9.27 12.11
N VAL A 241 5.48 8.62 11.05
CA VAL A 241 5.08 7.25 10.70
C VAL A 241 5.77 6.25 11.63
N PRO A 242 5.04 5.26 12.19
CA PRO A 242 5.67 4.21 12.99
C PRO A 242 6.77 3.49 12.19
N PRO A 243 7.95 3.23 12.79
CA PRO A 243 9.10 2.64 12.09
C PRO A 243 8.77 1.34 11.35
N SER A 244 7.95 0.47 11.91
CA SER A 244 7.55 -0.79 11.27
C SER A 244 6.76 -0.58 9.98
N ARG A 245 5.86 0.40 9.94
CA ARG A 245 5.09 0.72 8.73
C ARG A 245 5.97 1.38 7.66
N LEU A 246 6.91 2.20 8.11
CA LEU A 246 7.89 2.84 7.23
C LEU A 246 8.77 1.78 6.58
N PHE A 247 9.28 0.84 7.37
CA PHE A 247 10.08 -0.29 6.91
C PHE A 247 9.33 -1.14 5.87
N ASP A 248 8.07 -1.50 6.15
CA ASP A 248 7.26 -2.30 5.24
C ASP A 248 7.04 -1.61 3.88
N GLU A 249 6.78 -0.31 3.87
CA GLU A 249 6.58 0.43 2.62
C GLU A 249 7.90 0.64 1.87
N MET A 250 9.00 0.88 2.59
CA MET A 250 10.35 0.93 2.04
C MET A 250 10.76 -0.38 1.38
N LEU A 251 10.49 -1.50 2.06
CA LEU A 251 10.78 -2.82 1.51
C LEU A 251 9.99 -3.06 0.22
N LYS A 252 8.69 -2.72 0.19
CA LYS A 252 7.85 -2.81 -1.01
C LYS A 252 8.37 -1.92 -2.14
N LEU A 253 8.89 -0.74 -1.83
CA LEU A 253 9.46 0.19 -2.79
C LEU A 253 10.76 -0.36 -3.40
N LEU A 254 11.70 -0.78 -2.56
CA LEU A 254 13.02 -1.28 -2.97
C LEU A 254 12.94 -2.64 -3.70
N THR A 255 11.89 -3.42 -3.46
CA THR A 255 11.67 -4.73 -4.10
C THR A 255 10.58 -4.71 -5.17
N SER A 256 10.19 -3.52 -5.64
CA SER A 256 9.11 -3.34 -6.62
C SER A 256 9.48 -3.76 -8.05
N GLY A 257 10.76 -3.86 -8.39
CA GLY A 257 11.28 -3.97 -9.77
C GLY A 257 11.40 -2.61 -10.48
N TYR A 258 11.16 -1.52 -9.74
CA TYR A 258 11.24 -0.13 -10.18
C TYR A 258 11.90 0.78 -9.13
N ALA A 259 12.76 0.20 -8.29
CA ALA A 259 13.37 0.89 -7.15
C ALA A 259 14.18 2.12 -7.55
N VAL A 260 14.93 2.05 -8.66
CA VAL A 260 15.68 3.22 -9.21
C VAL A 260 14.73 4.38 -9.48
N LYS A 261 13.62 4.13 -10.19
CA LYS A 261 12.62 5.18 -10.49
C LYS A 261 11.98 5.72 -9.21
N CYS A 262 11.66 4.83 -8.26
CA CYS A 262 11.09 5.21 -6.98
C CYS A 262 12.04 6.14 -6.20
N VAL A 263 13.32 5.78 -6.06
CA VAL A 263 14.31 6.59 -5.33
C VAL A 263 14.52 7.94 -6.02
N THR A 264 14.62 7.96 -7.35
CA THR A 264 14.74 9.21 -8.12
C THR A 264 13.53 10.13 -7.89
N GLN A 265 12.31 9.58 -7.90
CA GLN A 265 11.10 10.36 -7.66
C GLN A 265 10.96 10.80 -6.20
N LEU A 266 11.34 9.96 -5.22
CA LEU A 266 11.40 10.36 -3.81
C LEU A 266 12.29 11.59 -3.61
N ARG A 267 13.46 11.62 -4.27
CA ARG A 267 14.35 12.78 -4.24
C ARG A 267 13.71 14.02 -4.87
N ALA A 268 13.10 13.87 -6.03
CA ALA A 268 12.43 14.96 -6.72
C ALA A 268 11.30 15.59 -5.89
N GLU A 269 10.62 14.78 -5.08
CA GLU A 269 9.51 15.23 -4.21
C GLU A 269 9.98 15.64 -2.79
N GLY A 270 11.28 15.57 -2.49
CA GLY A 270 11.82 15.89 -1.16
C GLY A 270 11.45 14.89 -0.06
N LEU A 271 10.96 13.69 -0.44
CA LEU A 271 10.56 12.64 0.50
C LEU A 271 11.72 11.80 1.02
N HIS A 272 12.92 11.95 0.48
CA HIS A 272 14.11 11.19 0.90
C HIS A 272 14.58 11.62 2.28
N HIS A 273 14.43 12.89 2.64
CA HIS A 273 14.81 13.41 3.96
C HIS A 273 13.98 12.75 5.07
N GLY A 274 14.67 12.09 5.99
CA GLY A 274 14.04 11.40 7.14
C GLY A 274 13.43 10.03 6.87
N LEU A 275 13.33 9.59 5.61
CA LEU A 275 12.86 8.25 5.26
C LEU A 275 13.91 7.19 5.47
N LEU A 276 15.06 7.49 4.98
CA LEU A 276 16.29 6.78 5.19
C LEU A 276 17.34 7.87 5.40
N PRO A 277 17.75 8.17 6.64
CA PRO A 277 18.93 8.99 6.89
C PRO A 277 20.14 8.50 6.08
N LEU A 278 20.08 7.24 5.66
CA LEU A 278 21.02 6.54 4.80
C LEU A 278 20.98 7.00 3.33
N LEU A 279 19.80 7.26 2.77
CA LEU A 279 19.72 7.75 1.38
C LEU A 279 20.22 9.19 1.28
N ASP A 280 20.01 10.00 2.30
CA ASP A 280 20.48 11.40 2.31
C ASP A 280 22.01 11.45 2.23
N VAL A 281 22.70 10.72 3.11
CA VAL A 281 24.16 10.76 3.19
C VAL A 281 24.82 10.04 2.02
N ILE A 282 24.29 8.86 1.62
CA ILE A 282 24.95 8.04 0.58
C ILE A 282 24.71 8.61 -0.82
N LEU A 283 23.55 9.21 -1.07
CA LEU A 283 23.21 9.80 -2.38
C LEU A 283 23.87 11.17 -2.61
N GLU A 284 24.36 11.81 -1.54
CA GLU A 284 25.18 13.04 -1.63
C GLU A 284 26.65 12.73 -1.93
N GLN A 285 27.10 11.49 -1.74
CA GLN A 285 28.46 11.08 -2.05
C GLN A 285 28.55 10.49 -3.46
N PRO A 286 29.38 11.01 -4.38
CA PRO A 286 29.43 10.58 -5.77
C PRO A 286 29.66 9.08 -5.97
N LEU A 287 30.51 8.46 -5.17
CA LEU A 287 30.75 6.99 -5.20
C LEU A 287 29.64 6.21 -4.54
N GLY A 288 29.03 6.75 -3.47
CA GLY A 288 27.93 6.14 -2.76
C GLY A 288 26.66 6.06 -3.60
N GLU A 289 26.32 7.14 -4.31
CA GLU A 289 25.17 7.16 -5.23
C GLU A 289 25.32 6.08 -6.30
N ARG A 290 26.48 6.00 -6.96
CA ARG A 290 26.73 5.01 -8.01
C ARG A 290 26.61 3.57 -7.48
N PHE A 291 27.17 3.30 -6.31
CA PHE A 291 27.12 1.98 -5.69
C PHE A 291 25.68 1.56 -5.37
N VAL A 292 24.91 2.43 -4.74
CA VAL A 292 23.50 2.16 -4.42
C VAL A 292 22.67 1.97 -5.68
N MET A 293 22.82 2.84 -6.70
CA MET A 293 22.07 2.75 -7.92
C MET A 293 22.35 1.44 -8.67
N LEU A 294 23.61 0.96 -8.72
CA LEU A 294 23.94 -0.35 -9.30
C LEU A 294 23.26 -1.51 -8.57
N ALA A 295 23.20 -1.47 -7.24
CA ALA A 295 22.52 -2.49 -6.45
C ALA A 295 20.99 -2.48 -6.70
N LEU A 296 20.39 -1.30 -6.81
CA LEU A 296 18.97 -1.15 -7.13
C LEU A 296 18.66 -1.61 -8.56
N GLU A 297 19.47 -1.24 -9.55
CA GLU A 297 19.33 -1.70 -10.94
C GLU A 297 19.41 -3.23 -11.05
N SER A 298 20.39 -3.82 -10.36
CA SER A 298 20.54 -5.28 -10.30
C SER A 298 19.30 -5.95 -9.68
N THR A 299 18.80 -5.39 -8.59
CA THR A 299 17.59 -5.89 -7.91
C THR A 299 16.36 -5.74 -8.80
N ASP A 300 16.16 -4.57 -9.42
CA ASP A 300 15.04 -4.31 -10.33
C ASP A 300 15.03 -5.29 -11.50
N ARG A 301 16.19 -5.56 -12.08
CA ARG A 301 16.34 -6.55 -13.15
C ARG A 301 15.93 -7.95 -12.66
N ARG A 302 16.42 -8.38 -11.52
CA ARG A 302 16.08 -9.70 -10.93
C ARG A 302 14.59 -9.85 -10.65
N VAL A 303 13.95 -8.80 -10.12
CA VAL A 303 12.50 -8.80 -9.88
C VAL A 303 11.73 -8.96 -11.19
N ARG A 304 12.09 -8.20 -12.24
CA ARG A 304 11.44 -8.30 -13.55
C ARG A 304 11.65 -9.67 -14.22
N GLU A 305 12.78 -10.31 -13.95
CA GLU A 305 13.11 -11.66 -14.43
C GLU A 305 12.57 -12.77 -13.51
N SER A 306 11.74 -12.44 -12.51
CA SER A 306 11.21 -13.38 -11.50
C SER A 306 12.29 -14.18 -10.76
N LYS A 307 13.49 -13.62 -10.62
CA LYS A 307 14.62 -14.22 -9.88
C LYS A 307 14.52 -13.89 -8.39
N PRO A 308 15.04 -14.76 -7.51
CA PRO A 308 15.12 -14.47 -6.08
C PRO A 308 15.88 -13.18 -5.80
N ILE A 309 15.40 -12.40 -4.83
CA ILE A 309 16.02 -11.17 -4.33
C ILE A 309 16.28 -11.29 -2.83
N SER A 310 17.29 -10.57 -2.35
CA SER A 310 17.65 -10.50 -0.93
C SER A 310 17.39 -9.08 -0.42
N PRO A 311 16.42 -8.87 0.46
CA PRO A 311 16.30 -7.62 1.19
C PRO A 311 17.56 -7.30 2.01
N GLY A 312 18.19 -8.30 2.62
CA GLY A 312 19.45 -8.14 3.35
C GLY A 312 20.54 -7.53 2.49
N PHE A 313 20.69 -7.96 1.22
CA PHE A 313 21.65 -7.36 0.28
C PHE A 313 21.39 -5.86 0.03
N LEU A 314 20.15 -5.48 -0.16
CA LEU A 314 19.81 -4.07 -0.36
C LEU A 314 20.15 -3.22 0.86
N PHE A 315 19.75 -3.65 2.05
CA PHE A 315 20.08 -2.92 3.28
C PHE A 315 21.58 -2.96 3.59
N ALA A 316 22.27 -4.07 3.36
CA ALA A 316 23.71 -4.13 3.49
C ALA A 316 24.43 -3.11 2.59
N THR A 317 23.97 -2.97 1.35
CA THR A 317 24.49 -1.96 0.40
C THR A 317 24.20 -0.53 0.87
N LEU A 318 22.96 -0.26 1.27
CA LEU A 318 22.55 1.06 1.74
C LEU A 318 23.29 1.51 3.01
N LEU A 319 23.63 0.57 3.89
CA LEU A 319 24.26 0.83 5.19
C LEU A 319 25.80 0.73 5.16
N TRP A 320 26.37 0.31 4.05
CA TRP A 320 27.82 0.01 4.00
C TRP A 320 28.69 1.22 4.33
N HIS A 321 28.34 2.41 3.87
CA HIS A 321 29.11 3.62 4.16
C HIS A 321 29.09 4.00 5.65
N GLU A 322 27.97 3.75 6.35
CA GLU A 322 27.86 3.92 7.79
C GLU A 322 28.82 2.98 8.53
N VAL A 323 28.87 1.71 8.07
CA VAL A 323 29.80 0.73 8.63
C VAL A 323 31.25 1.18 8.43
N LEU A 324 31.60 1.66 7.22
CA LEU A 324 32.96 2.14 6.95
C LEU A 324 33.32 3.36 7.83
N ALA A 325 32.42 4.32 7.98
CA ALA A 325 32.64 5.49 8.82
C ALA A 325 32.81 5.10 10.31
N LYS A 326 31.95 4.21 10.79
CA LYS A 326 32.01 3.70 12.16
C LYS A 326 33.26 2.87 12.39
N TRP A 327 33.64 2.01 11.45
CA TRP A 327 34.85 1.21 11.52
C TRP A 327 36.09 2.09 11.61
N ALA A 328 36.22 3.11 10.77
CA ALA A 328 37.32 4.08 10.85
C ALA A 328 37.39 4.76 12.22
N ALA A 329 36.21 5.16 12.77
CA ALA A 329 36.16 5.79 14.09
C ALA A 329 36.59 4.84 15.23
N ILE A 330 36.23 3.56 15.17
CA ILE A 330 36.61 2.54 16.13
C ILE A 330 38.11 2.27 16.03
N GLN A 331 38.66 2.18 14.81
CA GLN A 331 40.10 2.01 14.59
C GLN A 331 40.92 3.19 15.16
N ALA A 332 40.42 4.42 15.04
CA ALA A 332 41.05 5.61 15.61
C ALA A 332 41.10 5.58 17.15
N ARG A 333 40.26 4.77 17.81
CA ARG A 333 40.25 4.55 19.27
C ARG A 333 41.20 3.44 19.74
N GLY A 334 41.87 2.77 18.79
CA GLY A 334 42.89 1.74 19.10
C GLY A 334 42.45 0.30 18.83
N GLU A 335 41.16 0.04 18.57
CA GLU A 335 40.70 -1.28 18.16
C GLU A 335 41.10 -1.54 16.70
N ARG A 336 41.59 -2.76 16.41
CA ARG A 336 42.13 -3.08 15.08
C ARG A 336 41.56 -4.37 14.51
N GLY A 337 41.62 -4.51 13.18
CA GLY A 337 41.29 -5.71 12.44
C GLY A 337 39.81 -6.07 12.42
N ILE A 338 39.54 -7.36 12.32
CA ILE A 338 38.19 -7.94 12.22
C ILE A 338 37.29 -7.59 13.42
N PRO A 339 37.76 -7.63 14.69
CA PRO A 339 36.94 -7.23 15.84
C PRO A 339 36.38 -5.83 15.73
N ALA A 340 37.15 -4.85 15.27
CA ALA A 340 36.70 -3.47 15.06
C ALA A 340 35.59 -3.37 13.97
N LEU A 341 35.69 -4.20 12.92
CA LEU A 341 34.66 -4.27 11.88
C LEU A 341 33.34 -4.82 12.43
N PHE A 342 33.37 -5.93 13.17
CA PHE A 342 32.17 -6.51 13.78
C PHE A 342 31.51 -5.58 14.78
N LEU A 343 32.28 -4.85 15.57
CA LEU A 343 31.77 -3.80 16.45
C LEU A 343 31.05 -2.69 15.65
N ALA A 344 31.64 -2.23 14.54
CA ALA A 344 31.03 -1.24 13.68
C ALA A 344 29.70 -1.72 13.09
N MET A 345 29.67 -2.99 12.64
CA MET A 345 28.44 -3.61 12.11
C MET A 345 27.33 -3.66 13.17
N ASP A 346 27.65 -4.05 14.40
CA ASP A 346 26.69 -4.13 15.49
C ASP A 346 26.15 -2.75 15.87
N GLU A 347 27.01 -1.76 16.07
CA GLU A 347 26.61 -0.41 16.39
C GLU A 347 25.72 0.22 15.30
N VAL A 348 26.03 -0.03 14.02
CA VAL A 348 25.19 0.47 12.91
C VAL A 348 23.82 -0.22 12.91
N LEU A 349 23.77 -1.54 13.08
CA LEU A 349 22.49 -2.27 13.09
C LEU A 349 21.61 -1.89 14.29
N ASP A 350 22.20 -1.67 15.47
CA ASP A 350 21.47 -1.26 16.67
C ASP A 350 20.79 0.11 16.44
N VAL A 351 21.53 1.09 15.92
CA VAL A 351 20.99 2.40 15.58
C VAL A 351 19.86 2.30 14.54
N GLN A 352 20.02 1.44 13.54
CA GLN A 352 19.02 1.28 12.48
C GLN A 352 17.80 0.45 12.91
N ALA A 353 17.98 -0.50 13.85
CA ALA A 353 16.88 -1.26 14.43
C ALA A 353 15.89 -0.34 15.16
N GLU A 354 16.38 0.69 15.86
CA GLU A 354 15.53 1.70 16.51
C GLU A 354 14.78 2.57 15.49
N LYS A 355 15.45 2.95 14.40
CA LYS A 355 14.89 3.85 13.39
C LYS A 355 13.92 3.18 12.40
N LEU A 356 14.23 1.96 11.97
CA LEU A 356 13.55 1.27 10.89
C LEU A 356 12.88 -0.05 11.29
N ALA A 357 12.95 -0.46 12.55
CA ALA A 357 12.41 -1.74 13.03
C ALA A 357 12.83 -2.94 12.15
N ILE A 358 14.10 -2.97 11.72
CA ILE A 358 14.66 -4.06 10.91
C ILE A 358 14.48 -5.38 11.67
N THR A 359 13.88 -6.38 11.01
CA THR A 359 13.66 -7.68 11.66
C THR A 359 14.98 -8.41 11.93
N ARG A 360 15.03 -9.21 13.01
CA ARG A 360 16.23 -9.98 13.37
C ARG A 360 16.77 -10.84 12.22
N ARG A 361 15.89 -11.41 11.41
CA ARG A 361 16.28 -12.21 10.23
C ARG A 361 17.03 -11.36 9.22
N ILE A 362 16.50 -10.20 8.86
CA ILE A 362 17.15 -9.30 7.88
C ILE A 362 18.47 -8.76 8.45
N ALA A 363 18.52 -8.43 9.74
CA ALA A 363 19.76 -8.01 10.40
C ALA A 363 20.85 -9.10 10.35
N GLY A 364 20.48 -10.37 10.53
CA GLY A 364 21.37 -11.51 10.33
C GLY A 364 21.90 -11.59 8.90
N ASP A 365 20.99 -11.55 7.91
CA ASP A 365 21.36 -11.57 6.48
C ASP A 365 22.31 -10.41 6.12
N ILE A 366 22.10 -9.22 6.71
CA ILE A 366 22.97 -8.04 6.49
C ILE A 366 24.37 -8.31 7.05
N LYS A 367 24.49 -8.81 8.29
CA LYS A 367 25.77 -9.13 8.91
C LYS A 367 26.55 -10.17 8.11
N ASP A 368 25.89 -11.23 7.67
CA ASP A 368 26.52 -12.30 6.88
C ASP A 368 27.09 -11.74 5.57
N ILE A 369 26.39 -10.79 4.94
CA ILE A 369 26.85 -10.15 3.71
C ILE A 369 28.05 -9.23 3.95
N TRP A 370 28.07 -8.50 5.06
CA TRP A 370 29.20 -7.62 5.40
C TRP A 370 30.45 -8.39 5.83
N ALA A 371 30.29 -9.63 6.30
CA ALA A 371 31.39 -10.51 6.72
C ALA A 371 32.05 -11.20 5.54
N LEU A 372 31.49 -11.16 4.32
CA LEU A 372 32.08 -11.70 3.09
C LEU A 372 33.16 -10.79 2.53
#